data_a4cd9bf1c0bdf9c7f0578ae491c0b73a
#
_entry.id   a4cd9bf1c0bdf9c7f0578ae491c0b73a
#
_cell.length_a   1.000
_cell.length_b   1.000
_cell.length_c   1.000
_cell.angle_alpha   90.00
_cell.angle_beta   90.00
_cell.angle_gamma   90.00
#
_symmetry.space_group_name_H-M   'P 1'
#
loop_
_entity.id
_entity.type
_entity.pdbx_description
1 polymer ?
#
loop_
_entity_poly.entity_id
_entity_poly.type
_entity_poly.pdbx_seq_one_letter_code
_entity_poly.pdbx_strand_id
1 'polypeptide(L)'
;SRTVPFVSKSIGHPLAKYATRLMLGEKLSDLNYKYQPPDFFSIKETVFPFLKFAGTDTELGPEMKSTGEVMGRGMSVEEAYLKAQIAALNSDLKKAHVFIGVQDKDKPAIIDVAKQFESAGFSIFATPGTYRVLKANGISDLHPTSMNIEDPGNVHVHIRTGRVSLVINTTRPRKRIIDTNHIRRMTLMYNIPYCTTIQAAKQMAESIKFFSGNEEFSYNPLTV
;
A
#
# COMPACT_ATOMS: atom_id res chain seq x y z
N SER A 1 -11.38 18.82 6.59
CA SER A 1 -10.72 17.54 6.55
C SER A 1 -10.13 17.26 5.16
N ARG A 2 -9.09 16.47 5.07
CA ARG A 2 -8.38 16.15 3.81
C ARG A 2 -9.23 15.40 2.78
N THR A 3 -10.35 14.81 3.17
CA THR A 3 -11.27 14.11 2.26
C THR A 3 -11.92 15.08 1.28
N VAL A 4 -12.30 16.28 1.71
CA VAL A 4 -12.96 17.27 0.84
C VAL A 4 -12.08 17.69 -0.34
N PRO A 5 -10.80 18.08 -0.16
CA PRO A 5 -9.93 18.38 -1.30
C PRO A 5 -9.72 17.19 -2.24
N PHE A 6 -9.58 15.98 -1.70
CA PHE A 6 -9.46 14.76 -2.49
C PHE A 6 -10.69 14.52 -3.36
N VAL A 7 -11.89 14.54 -2.77
CA VAL A 7 -13.15 14.33 -3.49
C VAL A 7 -13.36 15.45 -4.53
N SER A 8 -13.08 16.71 -4.17
CA SER A 8 -13.19 17.83 -5.10
C SER A 8 -12.37 17.62 -6.38
N LYS A 9 -11.13 17.16 -6.23
CA LYS A 9 -10.25 16.85 -7.36
C LYS A 9 -10.70 15.60 -8.13
N SER A 10 -11.23 14.59 -7.42
CA SER A 10 -11.70 13.37 -8.06
C SER A 10 -12.91 13.63 -8.96
N ILE A 11 -13.87 14.45 -8.51
CA ILE A 11 -15.14 14.70 -9.25
C ILE A 11 -15.13 16.00 -10.06
N GLY A 12 -14.03 16.80 -10.03
CA GLY A 12 -13.91 18.04 -10.77
C GLY A 12 -14.80 19.19 -10.23
N HIS A 13 -15.19 19.15 -8.94
CA HIS A 13 -16.04 20.16 -8.33
C HIS A 13 -15.40 20.80 -7.10
N PRO A 14 -15.33 22.13 -6.97
CA PRO A 14 -14.72 22.82 -5.84
C PRO A 14 -15.64 22.81 -4.60
N LEU A 15 -15.76 21.64 -3.95
CA LEU A 15 -16.72 21.40 -2.87
C LEU A 15 -16.57 22.36 -1.68
N ALA A 16 -15.33 22.74 -1.31
CA ALA A 16 -15.11 23.70 -0.23
C ALA A 16 -15.68 25.08 -0.58
N LYS A 17 -15.53 25.53 -1.83
CA LYS A 17 -16.12 26.78 -2.32
C LYS A 17 -17.65 26.73 -2.32
N TYR A 18 -18.22 25.60 -2.74
CA TYR A 18 -19.68 25.41 -2.67
C TYR A 18 -20.18 25.45 -1.23
N ALA A 19 -19.52 24.74 -0.33
CA ALA A 19 -19.86 24.75 1.10
C ALA A 19 -19.84 26.17 1.68
N THR A 20 -18.82 26.98 1.38
CA THR A 20 -18.72 28.37 1.83
C THR A 20 -19.89 29.22 1.32
N ARG A 21 -20.25 29.09 0.02
CA ARG A 21 -21.39 29.84 -0.55
C ARG A 21 -22.72 29.46 0.09
N LEU A 22 -22.95 28.17 0.34
CA LEU A 22 -24.13 27.68 1.04
C LEU A 22 -24.21 28.21 2.49
N MET A 23 -23.06 28.24 3.19
CA MET A 23 -22.97 28.81 4.56
C MET A 23 -23.26 30.32 4.59
N LEU A 24 -23.02 31.03 3.48
CA LEU A 24 -23.35 32.45 3.31
C LEU A 24 -24.80 32.68 2.87
N GLY A 25 -25.61 31.62 2.78
CA GLY A 25 -27.06 31.72 2.51
C GLY A 25 -27.47 31.46 1.06
N GLU A 26 -26.56 31.14 0.15
CA GLU A 26 -26.93 30.69 -1.19
C GLU A 26 -27.62 29.33 -1.14
N LYS A 27 -28.48 29.04 -2.13
CA LYS A 27 -29.13 27.73 -2.23
C LYS A 27 -28.34 26.81 -3.13
N LEU A 28 -28.45 25.50 -2.91
CA LEU A 28 -27.79 24.48 -3.73
C LEU A 28 -28.21 24.59 -5.21
N SER A 29 -29.47 24.97 -5.47
CA SER A 29 -30.00 25.24 -6.82
C SER A 29 -29.21 26.32 -7.57
N ASP A 30 -28.66 27.31 -6.84
CA ASP A 30 -28.00 28.47 -7.42
C ASP A 30 -26.53 28.19 -7.78
N LEU A 31 -26.00 27.04 -7.34
CA LEU A 31 -24.61 26.61 -7.59
C LEU A 31 -24.41 25.94 -8.95
N ASN A 32 -25.46 25.69 -9.72
CA ASN A 32 -25.38 24.88 -10.96
C ASN A 32 -24.69 23.53 -10.78
N TYR A 33 -24.72 22.99 -9.56
CA TYR A 33 -24.09 21.72 -9.23
C TYR A 33 -24.88 20.55 -9.81
N LYS A 34 -24.27 19.83 -10.74
CA LYS A 34 -24.80 18.55 -11.26
C LYS A 34 -23.79 17.47 -10.98
N TYR A 35 -24.12 16.56 -10.07
CA TYR A 35 -23.29 15.40 -9.82
C TYR A 35 -23.32 14.46 -11.02
N GLN A 36 -22.14 14.18 -11.56
CA GLN A 36 -21.94 13.10 -12.52
C GLN A 36 -20.88 12.17 -11.93
N PRO A 37 -21.19 10.88 -11.73
CA PRO A 37 -20.19 9.94 -11.27
C PRO A 37 -19.05 9.89 -12.30
N PRO A 38 -17.80 9.93 -11.87
CA PRO A 38 -16.66 9.79 -12.77
C PRO A 38 -16.66 8.38 -13.38
N ASP A 39 -16.16 8.27 -14.60
CA ASP A 39 -15.96 7.02 -15.35
C ASP A 39 -14.61 6.34 -15.02
N PHE A 40 -13.94 6.79 -13.98
CA PHE A 40 -12.63 6.31 -13.54
C PHE A 40 -12.62 6.10 -12.01
N PHE A 41 -11.62 5.35 -11.55
CA PHE A 41 -11.37 5.13 -10.13
C PHE A 41 -10.35 6.14 -9.60
N SER A 42 -10.54 6.56 -8.35
CA SER A 42 -9.60 7.41 -7.63
C SER A 42 -9.24 6.76 -6.29
N ILE A 43 -7.97 6.48 -6.08
CA ILE A 43 -7.43 5.90 -4.85
C ILE A 43 -6.62 6.96 -4.11
N LYS A 44 -6.89 7.09 -2.82
CA LYS A 44 -6.15 7.96 -1.91
C LYS A 44 -5.15 7.14 -1.12
N GLU A 45 -3.88 7.55 -1.16
CA GLU A 45 -2.82 6.96 -0.32
C GLU A 45 -2.21 8.05 0.58
N THR A 46 -1.87 7.66 1.81
CA THR A 46 -1.25 8.56 2.78
C THR A 46 0.26 8.62 2.57
N VAL A 47 0.83 9.82 2.75
CA VAL A 47 2.28 10.02 2.71
C VAL A 47 2.82 10.24 4.12
N PHE A 48 3.81 9.44 4.50
CA PHE A 48 4.50 9.53 5.79
C PHE A 48 5.92 10.07 5.60
N PRO A 49 6.30 11.17 6.26
CA PRO A 49 7.59 11.84 6.07
C PRO A 49 8.71 11.28 6.96
N PHE A 50 8.63 10.03 7.41
CA PHE A 50 9.59 9.46 8.38
C PHE A 50 11.04 9.51 7.93
N LEU A 51 11.30 9.47 6.62
CA LEU A 51 12.65 9.65 6.06
C LEU A 51 13.23 11.05 6.32
N LYS A 52 12.37 12.08 6.40
CA LYS A 52 12.79 13.47 6.60
C LYS A 52 13.04 13.80 8.06
N PHE A 53 12.53 13.00 8.98
CA PHE A 53 12.58 13.23 10.42
C PHE A 53 13.27 12.06 11.13
N ALA A 54 14.59 12.04 11.05
CA ALA A 54 15.40 11.02 11.74
C ALA A 54 15.09 11.01 13.25
N GLY A 55 14.88 9.81 13.80
CA GLY A 55 14.59 9.63 15.23
C GLY A 55 13.11 9.76 15.61
N THR A 56 12.21 10.11 14.68
CA THR A 56 10.78 10.12 14.95
C THR A 56 10.25 8.69 15.11
N ASP A 57 9.42 8.48 16.14
CA ASP A 57 8.72 7.22 16.31
C ASP A 57 7.74 6.98 15.17
N THR A 58 7.90 5.83 14.50
CA THR A 58 7.04 5.41 13.38
C THR A 58 5.79 4.67 13.82
N GLU A 59 5.59 4.46 15.12
CA GLU A 59 4.38 3.86 15.64
C GLU A 59 3.19 4.81 15.43
N LEU A 60 2.14 4.30 14.79
CA LEU A 60 0.93 5.07 14.52
C LEU A 60 0.06 5.07 15.79
N GLY A 61 -0.11 6.26 16.35
CA GLY A 61 -0.99 6.55 17.48
C GLY A 61 -2.19 7.41 17.05
N PRO A 62 -2.88 8.00 18.02
CA PRO A 62 -4.01 8.90 17.74
C PRO A 62 -3.57 10.24 17.10
N GLU A 63 -2.29 10.58 17.21
CA GLU A 63 -1.76 11.81 16.61
C GLU A 63 -1.57 11.63 15.10
N MET A 64 -1.79 12.72 14.36
CA MET A 64 -1.56 12.74 12.92
C MET A 64 -0.06 12.77 12.60
N LYS A 65 0.46 11.70 12.00
CA LYS A 65 1.86 11.59 11.55
C LYS A 65 2.04 11.70 10.03
N SER A 66 0.96 11.71 9.25
CA SER A 66 1.02 11.92 7.80
C SER A 66 1.15 13.39 7.46
N THR A 67 1.99 13.73 6.46
CA THR A 67 2.17 15.12 5.98
C THR A 67 1.30 15.46 4.79
N GLY A 68 0.72 14.46 4.13
CA GLY A 68 -0.07 14.66 2.94
C GLY A 68 -0.72 13.39 2.47
N GLU A 69 -1.26 13.49 1.29
CA GLU A 69 -1.90 12.41 0.57
C GLU A 69 -1.61 12.55 -0.93
N VAL A 70 -1.58 11.44 -1.64
CA VAL A 70 -1.49 11.38 -3.10
C VAL A 70 -2.75 10.75 -3.66
N MET A 71 -2.99 10.97 -4.95
CA MET A 71 -4.10 10.39 -5.70
C MET A 71 -3.56 9.54 -6.83
N GLY A 72 -3.96 8.28 -6.87
CA GLY A 72 -3.89 7.45 -8.06
C GLY A 72 -5.22 7.51 -8.80
N ARG A 73 -5.19 7.77 -10.10
CA ARG A 73 -6.38 7.78 -10.97
C ARG A 73 -6.18 6.79 -12.11
N GLY A 74 -7.16 5.97 -12.41
CA GLY A 74 -7.10 4.95 -13.46
C GLY A 74 -8.47 4.51 -13.94
N MET A 75 -8.51 3.86 -15.10
CA MET A 75 -9.74 3.26 -15.65
C MET A 75 -10.09 1.95 -14.95
N SER A 76 -9.17 1.37 -14.21
CA SER A 76 -9.40 0.24 -13.32
C SER A 76 -8.92 0.54 -11.89
N VAL A 77 -9.38 -0.26 -10.92
CA VAL A 77 -8.95 -0.15 -9.53
C VAL A 77 -7.46 -0.48 -9.40
N GLU A 78 -6.99 -1.47 -10.15
CA GLU A 78 -5.60 -1.93 -10.18
C GLU A 78 -4.65 -0.81 -10.64
N GLU A 79 -5.00 -0.14 -11.71
CA GLU A 79 -4.24 1.00 -12.23
C GLU A 79 -4.21 2.15 -11.22
N ALA A 80 -5.38 2.55 -10.72
CA ALA A 80 -5.49 3.64 -9.75
C ALA A 80 -4.72 3.34 -8.46
N TYR A 81 -4.79 2.09 -7.96
CA TYR A 81 -4.08 1.66 -6.75
C TYR A 81 -2.57 1.69 -6.96
N LEU A 82 -2.08 1.14 -8.05
CA LEU A 82 -0.64 1.10 -8.34
C LEU A 82 -0.06 2.51 -8.50
N LYS A 83 -0.75 3.41 -9.21
CA LYS A 83 -0.36 4.82 -9.32
C LYS A 83 -0.30 5.51 -7.96
N ALA A 84 -1.27 5.25 -7.06
CA ALA A 84 -1.27 5.79 -5.71
C ALA A 84 -0.06 5.30 -4.90
N GLN A 85 0.28 4.00 -4.99
CA GLN A 85 1.42 3.40 -4.29
C GLN A 85 2.75 3.98 -4.80
N ILE A 86 2.95 4.05 -6.10
CA ILE A 86 4.16 4.65 -6.71
C ILE A 86 4.32 6.10 -6.26
N ALA A 87 3.24 6.89 -6.31
CA ALA A 87 3.27 8.29 -5.90
C ALA A 87 3.53 8.48 -4.40
N ALA A 88 2.99 7.61 -3.54
CA ALA A 88 3.20 7.69 -2.09
C ALA A 88 4.64 7.34 -1.68
N LEU A 89 5.25 6.37 -2.35
CA LEU A 89 6.58 5.87 -2.06
C LEU A 89 7.67 6.63 -2.82
N ASN A 90 7.29 7.38 -3.85
CA ASN A 90 8.22 8.03 -4.78
C ASN A 90 9.31 7.05 -5.30
N SER A 91 8.90 5.82 -5.57
CA SER A 91 9.78 4.75 -6.07
C SER A 91 9.02 3.80 -6.99
N ASP A 92 9.70 3.27 -7.98
CA ASP A 92 9.18 2.21 -8.82
C ASP A 92 9.10 0.90 -8.03
N LEU A 93 8.02 0.14 -8.25
CA LEU A 93 7.89 -1.22 -7.71
C LEU A 93 8.80 -2.16 -8.50
N LYS A 94 10.04 -2.26 -8.08
CA LYS A 94 11.02 -3.18 -8.71
C LYS A 94 10.65 -4.62 -8.42
N LYS A 95 10.74 -5.48 -9.43
CA LYS A 95 10.65 -6.92 -9.24
C LYS A 95 11.84 -7.39 -8.43
N ALA A 96 11.58 -7.94 -7.24
CA ALA A 96 12.59 -8.53 -6.38
C ALA A 96 11.93 -9.64 -5.56
N HIS A 97 11.99 -9.55 -4.25
CA HIS A 97 11.34 -10.52 -3.37
C HIS A 97 10.20 -9.86 -2.60
N VAL A 98 9.12 -10.61 -2.41
CA VAL A 98 8.06 -10.26 -1.46
C VAL A 98 8.29 -11.03 -0.14
N PHE A 99 8.23 -10.34 0.98
CA PHE A 99 8.18 -10.99 2.28
C PHE A 99 6.74 -11.21 2.72
N ILE A 100 6.41 -12.43 3.13
CA ILE A 100 5.08 -12.84 3.60
C ILE A 100 5.16 -13.42 5.00
N GLY A 101 4.60 -12.69 5.98
CA GLY A 101 4.45 -13.13 7.36
C GLY A 101 3.00 -12.93 7.81
N VAL A 102 2.18 -13.99 7.81
CA VAL A 102 0.76 -13.87 8.14
C VAL A 102 0.38 -14.68 9.38
N GLN A 103 -0.65 -14.21 10.11
CA GLN A 103 -1.24 -14.93 11.20
C GLN A 103 -2.01 -16.18 10.71
N ASP A 104 -2.25 -17.15 11.60
CA ASP A 104 -2.81 -18.45 11.22
C ASP A 104 -4.15 -18.36 10.49
N LYS A 105 -5.03 -17.48 10.90
CA LYS A 105 -6.34 -17.29 10.26
C LYS A 105 -6.25 -16.79 8.82
N ASP A 106 -5.16 -16.12 8.44
CA ASP A 106 -4.95 -15.52 7.13
C ASP A 106 -4.22 -16.47 6.17
N LYS A 107 -3.68 -17.59 6.67
CA LYS A 107 -2.92 -18.56 5.87
C LYS A 107 -3.68 -19.15 4.69
N PRO A 108 -4.96 -19.51 4.78
CA PRO A 108 -5.70 -20.01 3.61
C PRO A 108 -5.80 -18.95 2.50
N ALA A 109 -6.09 -17.70 2.85
CA ALA A 109 -6.30 -16.63 1.89
C ALA A 109 -5.01 -16.11 1.25
N ILE A 110 -3.84 -16.27 1.90
CA ILE A 110 -2.56 -15.83 1.34
C ILE A 110 -2.04 -16.74 0.23
N ILE A 111 -2.52 -17.97 0.11
CA ILE A 111 -2.04 -18.93 -0.89
C ILE A 111 -2.24 -18.40 -2.30
N ASP A 112 -3.45 -17.92 -2.62
CA ASP A 112 -3.76 -17.40 -3.95
C ASP A 112 -3.00 -16.10 -4.24
N VAL A 113 -2.79 -15.27 -3.24
CA VAL A 113 -1.99 -14.05 -3.34
C VAL A 113 -0.52 -14.39 -3.64
N ALA A 114 0.03 -15.39 -2.95
CA ALA A 114 1.40 -15.86 -3.18
C ALA A 114 1.59 -16.42 -4.59
N LYS A 115 0.63 -17.21 -5.10
CA LYS A 115 0.63 -17.70 -6.49
C LYS A 115 0.63 -16.57 -7.52
N GLN A 116 -0.12 -15.49 -7.26
CA GLN A 116 -0.14 -14.32 -8.13
C GLN A 116 1.23 -13.61 -8.15
N PHE A 117 1.89 -13.44 -7.00
CA PHE A 117 3.25 -12.88 -6.94
C PHE A 117 4.27 -13.76 -7.65
N GLU A 118 4.24 -15.08 -7.43
CA GLU A 118 5.11 -16.01 -8.12
C GLU A 118 4.91 -15.95 -9.64
N SER A 119 3.65 -15.94 -10.10
CA SER A 119 3.32 -15.81 -11.54
C SER A 119 3.76 -14.48 -12.15
N ALA A 120 3.85 -13.42 -11.33
CA ALA A 120 4.39 -12.11 -11.73
C ALA A 120 5.93 -12.06 -11.67
N GLY A 121 6.61 -13.17 -11.33
CA GLY A 121 8.07 -13.30 -11.30
C GLY A 121 8.72 -12.81 -10.00
N PHE A 122 7.99 -12.78 -8.89
CA PHE A 122 8.54 -12.49 -7.57
C PHE A 122 8.97 -13.78 -6.87
N SER A 123 10.17 -13.76 -6.29
CA SER A 123 10.58 -14.75 -5.30
C SER A 123 9.97 -14.41 -3.93
N ILE A 124 9.66 -15.42 -3.11
CA ILE A 124 8.96 -15.22 -1.85
C ILE A 124 9.84 -15.59 -0.66
N PHE A 125 10.03 -14.64 0.26
CA PHE A 125 10.51 -14.91 1.61
C PHE A 125 9.32 -15.10 2.55
N ALA A 126 9.33 -16.13 3.38
CA ALA A 126 8.22 -16.36 4.30
C ALA A 126 8.67 -16.79 5.69
N THR A 127 7.91 -16.37 6.72
CA THR A 127 8.10 -16.88 8.08
C THR A 127 7.88 -18.38 8.14
N PRO A 128 8.52 -19.14 9.09
CA PRO A 128 8.47 -20.61 9.11
C PRO A 128 7.07 -21.18 9.06
N GLY A 129 6.10 -20.57 9.73
CA GLY A 129 4.69 -21.01 9.72
C GLY A 129 4.01 -20.76 8.38
N THR A 130 4.24 -19.62 7.77
CA THR A 130 3.72 -19.27 6.42
C THR A 130 4.42 -20.10 5.34
N TYR A 131 5.74 -20.26 5.45
CA TYR A 131 6.54 -21.08 4.53
C TYR A 131 5.98 -22.49 4.37
N ARG A 132 5.71 -23.18 5.50
CA ARG A 132 5.17 -24.56 5.46
C ARG A 132 3.86 -24.63 4.68
N VAL A 133 2.96 -23.67 4.88
CA VAL A 133 1.67 -23.64 4.17
C VAL A 133 1.85 -23.36 2.70
N LEU A 134 2.65 -22.36 2.33
CA LEU A 134 2.89 -22.01 0.92
C LEU A 134 3.59 -23.16 0.18
N LYS A 135 4.59 -23.80 0.80
CA LYS A 135 5.30 -24.97 0.23
C LYS A 135 4.36 -26.13 -0.02
N ALA A 136 3.47 -26.45 0.93
CA ALA A 136 2.47 -27.51 0.79
C ALA A 136 1.43 -27.21 -0.30
N ASN A 137 1.27 -25.95 -0.72
CA ASN A 137 0.35 -25.54 -1.77
C ASN A 137 1.03 -25.22 -3.11
N GLY A 138 2.27 -25.68 -3.30
CA GLY A 138 2.94 -25.70 -4.59
C GLY A 138 3.71 -24.45 -4.98
N ILE A 139 3.93 -23.51 -4.04
CA ILE A 139 4.83 -22.37 -4.31
C ILE A 139 6.27 -22.91 -4.40
N SER A 140 6.96 -22.62 -5.49
CA SER A 140 8.27 -23.18 -5.82
C SER A 140 9.43 -22.25 -5.46
N ASP A 141 9.33 -20.97 -5.85
CA ASP A 141 10.37 -19.97 -5.56
C ASP A 141 10.12 -19.34 -4.19
N LEU A 142 10.41 -20.15 -3.16
CA LEU A 142 10.04 -19.87 -1.77
C LEU A 142 11.22 -20.12 -0.83
N HIS A 143 11.56 -19.10 -0.03
CA HIS A 143 12.69 -19.09 0.89
C HIS A 143 12.23 -18.86 2.33
N PRO A 144 12.65 -19.70 3.30
CA PRO A 144 12.33 -19.44 4.71
C PRO A 144 13.14 -18.26 5.23
N THR A 145 12.52 -17.42 6.06
CA THR A 145 13.22 -16.34 6.76
C THR A 145 12.59 -16.09 8.15
N SER A 146 13.40 -15.59 9.07
CA SER A 146 12.95 -15.25 10.42
C SER A 146 12.57 -13.77 10.52
N MET A 147 11.68 -13.47 11.46
CA MET A 147 11.41 -12.09 11.90
C MET A 147 12.30 -11.69 13.08
N ASN A 148 12.96 -12.64 13.75
CA ASN A 148 13.85 -12.37 14.87
C ASN A 148 15.13 -11.69 14.34
N ILE A 149 15.44 -10.51 14.88
CA ILE A 149 16.60 -9.70 14.45
C ILE A 149 17.95 -10.38 14.75
N GLU A 150 17.97 -11.30 15.71
CA GLU A 150 19.19 -12.03 16.10
C GLU A 150 19.55 -13.17 15.14
N ASP A 151 18.58 -13.64 14.34
CA ASP A 151 18.78 -14.75 13.43
C ASP A 151 19.59 -14.30 12.20
N PRO A 152 20.64 -15.02 11.80
CA PRO A 152 21.32 -14.76 10.54
C PRO A 152 20.37 -14.88 9.34
N GLY A 153 20.42 -13.94 8.40
CA GLY A 153 19.54 -13.96 7.22
C GLY A 153 18.07 -13.70 7.52
N ASN A 154 17.77 -12.98 8.61
CA ASN A 154 16.42 -12.54 8.94
C ASN A 154 15.89 -11.49 7.94
N VAL A 155 14.59 -11.22 7.98
CA VAL A 155 13.93 -10.27 7.08
C VAL A 155 14.51 -8.85 7.14
N HIS A 156 15.01 -8.42 8.30
CA HIS A 156 15.60 -7.08 8.45
C HIS A 156 16.87 -6.93 7.61
N VAL A 157 17.67 -7.99 7.49
CA VAL A 157 18.84 -8.02 6.59
C VAL A 157 18.40 -7.93 5.14
N HIS A 158 17.37 -8.67 4.74
CA HIS A 158 16.84 -8.64 3.36
C HIS A 158 16.24 -7.28 2.98
N ILE A 159 15.54 -6.61 3.91
CA ILE A 159 15.05 -5.24 3.74
C ILE A 159 16.22 -4.27 3.55
N ARG A 160 17.20 -4.30 4.46
CA ARG A 160 18.35 -3.38 4.45
C ARG A 160 19.22 -3.54 3.21
N THR A 161 19.35 -4.75 2.68
CA THR A 161 20.14 -5.05 1.47
C THR A 161 19.35 -4.85 0.16
N GLY A 162 18.11 -4.36 0.22
CA GLY A 162 17.28 -4.10 -0.96
C GLY A 162 16.78 -5.38 -1.66
N ARG A 163 16.88 -6.54 -1.02
CA ARG A 163 16.37 -7.80 -1.58
C ARG A 163 14.85 -7.86 -1.52
N VAL A 164 14.24 -7.33 -0.46
CA VAL A 164 12.78 -7.28 -0.30
C VAL A 164 12.27 -5.95 -0.80
N SER A 165 11.36 -5.98 -1.77
CA SER A 165 10.72 -4.82 -2.39
C SER A 165 9.24 -4.65 -2.00
N LEU A 166 8.66 -5.62 -1.29
CA LEU A 166 7.29 -5.58 -0.79
C LEU A 166 7.18 -6.42 0.49
N VAL A 167 6.45 -5.92 1.47
CA VAL A 167 6.22 -6.63 2.73
C VAL A 167 4.72 -6.83 2.96
N ILE A 168 4.32 -8.08 3.19
CA ILE A 168 2.98 -8.47 3.62
C ILE A 168 3.09 -9.04 5.01
N ASN A 169 2.57 -8.32 6.00
CA ASN A 169 2.60 -8.76 7.38
C ASN A 169 1.28 -8.44 8.09
N THR A 170 0.46 -9.48 8.30
CA THR A 170 -0.83 -9.36 8.99
C THR A 170 -0.75 -9.71 10.47
N THR A 171 0.45 -10.03 10.99
CA THR A 171 0.62 -10.38 12.39
C THR A 171 0.30 -9.17 13.29
N ARG A 172 -0.56 -9.40 14.30
CA ARG A 172 -0.84 -8.39 15.32
C ARG A 172 0.19 -8.48 16.43
N PRO A 173 0.60 -7.36 17.03
CA PRO A 173 1.51 -7.38 18.17
C PRO A 173 0.82 -8.10 19.35
N ARG A 174 1.18 -9.33 19.60
CA ARG A 174 0.92 -10.02 20.88
C ARG A 174 2.27 -10.28 21.54
N LYS A 175 2.57 -9.65 22.67
CA LYS A 175 3.72 -9.84 23.58
C LYS A 175 5.17 -9.91 22.99
N ARG A 176 5.37 -10.10 21.67
CA ARG A 176 6.63 -9.90 20.94
C ARG A 176 6.49 -8.71 20.00
N ILE A 177 6.19 -7.56 20.58
CA ILE A 177 5.88 -6.30 19.91
C ILE A 177 7.08 -5.78 19.12
N ILE A 178 8.29 -6.11 19.55
CA ILE A 178 9.54 -5.53 19.03
C ILE A 178 9.77 -5.87 17.57
N ASP A 179 9.62 -7.14 17.17
CA ASP A 179 9.99 -7.58 15.80
C ASP A 179 9.02 -7.03 14.74
N THR A 180 7.71 -7.02 15.00
CA THR A 180 6.71 -6.53 14.04
C THR A 180 6.78 -5.01 13.87
N ASN A 181 6.97 -4.28 14.96
CA ASN A 181 7.16 -2.83 14.91
C ASN A 181 8.47 -2.46 14.22
N HIS A 182 9.52 -3.27 14.43
CA HIS A 182 10.79 -3.05 13.78
C HIS A 182 10.72 -3.23 12.25
N ILE A 183 10.03 -4.28 11.77
CA ILE A 183 9.80 -4.48 10.33
C ILE A 183 9.03 -3.28 9.75
N ARG A 184 7.93 -2.85 10.40
CA ARG A 184 7.15 -1.69 9.95
C ARG A 184 8.00 -0.42 9.88
N ARG A 185 8.82 -0.17 10.91
CA ARG A 185 9.73 0.96 10.93
C ARG A 185 10.72 0.90 9.75
N MET A 186 11.30 -0.26 9.49
CA MET A 186 12.22 -0.44 8.38
C MET A 186 11.56 -0.24 7.02
N THR A 187 10.36 -0.79 6.80
CA THR A 187 9.63 -0.58 5.53
C THR A 187 9.38 0.90 5.25
N LEU A 188 9.01 1.67 6.28
CA LEU A 188 8.85 3.11 6.17
C LEU A 188 10.17 3.84 5.90
N MET A 189 11.26 3.42 6.55
CA MET A 189 12.60 4.00 6.34
C MET A 189 13.19 3.71 4.96
N TYR A 190 12.85 2.57 4.36
CA TYR A 190 13.37 2.14 3.06
C TYR A 190 12.36 2.35 1.92
N ASN A 191 11.23 3.04 2.17
CA ASN A 191 10.16 3.28 1.19
C ASN A 191 9.64 1.98 0.54
N ILE A 192 9.49 0.93 1.33
CA ILE A 192 8.99 -0.36 0.86
C ILE A 192 7.47 -0.42 1.11
N PRO A 193 6.65 -0.78 0.10
CA PRO A 193 5.23 -1.01 0.28
C PRO A 193 4.96 -2.04 1.38
N TYR A 194 3.97 -1.76 2.22
CA TYR A 194 3.66 -2.58 3.37
C TYR A 194 2.16 -2.86 3.48
N CYS A 195 1.78 -4.11 3.26
CA CYS A 195 0.39 -4.56 3.39
C CYS A 195 0.15 -5.18 4.76
N THR A 196 -0.81 -4.63 5.52
CA THR A 196 -1.20 -5.11 6.86
C THR A 196 -2.43 -6.00 6.86
N THR A 197 -3.09 -6.14 5.72
CA THR A 197 -4.31 -6.95 5.54
C THR A 197 -4.20 -7.82 4.29
N ILE A 198 -4.94 -8.92 4.27
CA ILE A 198 -5.03 -9.79 3.08
C ILE A 198 -5.67 -9.04 1.90
N GLN A 199 -6.65 -8.18 2.16
CA GLN A 199 -7.30 -7.38 1.11
C GLN A 199 -6.31 -6.46 0.40
N ALA A 200 -5.47 -5.75 1.18
CA ALA A 200 -4.42 -4.90 0.59
C ALA A 200 -3.39 -5.73 -0.18
N ALA A 201 -2.99 -6.91 0.34
CA ALA A 201 -2.05 -7.80 -0.33
C ALA A 201 -2.62 -8.34 -1.66
N LYS A 202 -3.90 -8.70 -1.67
CA LYS A 202 -4.61 -9.13 -2.89
C LYS A 202 -4.65 -8.02 -3.93
N GLN A 203 -5.08 -6.82 -3.53
CA GLN A 203 -5.13 -5.67 -4.42
C GLN A 203 -3.74 -5.33 -4.99
N MET A 204 -2.69 -5.42 -4.18
CA MET A 204 -1.31 -5.21 -4.63
C MET A 204 -0.89 -6.25 -5.66
N ALA A 205 -1.17 -7.54 -5.45
CA ALA A 205 -0.84 -8.61 -6.40
C ALA A 205 -1.58 -8.44 -7.73
N GLU A 206 -2.88 -8.12 -7.69
CA GLU A 206 -3.70 -7.84 -8.87
C GLU A 206 -3.17 -6.63 -9.65
N SER A 207 -2.79 -5.55 -8.94
CA SER A 207 -2.24 -4.35 -9.55
C SER A 207 -0.88 -4.59 -10.20
N ILE A 208 0.00 -5.37 -9.58
CA ILE A 208 1.30 -5.74 -10.15
C ILE A 208 1.12 -6.61 -11.40
N LYS A 209 0.17 -7.55 -11.37
CA LYS A 209 -0.16 -8.37 -12.53
C LYS A 209 -0.69 -7.52 -13.69
N PHE A 210 -1.56 -6.56 -13.41
CA PHE A 210 -2.06 -5.61 -14.40
C PHE A 210 -0.91 -4.83 -15.06
N PHE A 211 0.05 -4.34 -14.26
CA PHE A 211 1.19 -3.59 -14.76
C PHE A 211 2.16 -4.45 -15.58
N SER A 212 2.36 -5.71 -15.21
CA SER A 212 3.26 -6.61 -15.96
C SER A 212 2.79 -6.86 -17.42
N GLY A 213 1.52 -6.56 -17.72
CA GLY A 213 0.94 -6.60 -19.07
C GLY A 213 0.86 -5.24 -19.78
N ASN A 214 1.15 -4.13 -19.09
CA ASN A 214 1.00 -2.75 -19.61
C ASN A 214 2.24 -1.95 -19.23
N GLU A 215 3.14 -1.71 -20.17
CA GLU A 215 4.44 -1.07 -19.91
C GLU A 215 4.39 0.45 -19.66
N GLU A 216 3.29 1.14 -19.98
CA GLU A 216 3.19 2.59 -19.82
C GLU A 216 1.93 3.03 -19.07
N PHE A 217 2.12 3.91 -18.08
CA PHE A 217 1.04 4.64 -17.45
C PHE A 217 0.74 5.96 -18.18
N SER A 218 -0.53 6.22 -18.44
CA SER A 218 -0.97 7.57 -18.80
C SER A 218 -1.09 8.43 -17.55
N TYR A 219 -0.53 9.63 -17.61
CA TYR A 219 -0.67 10.65 -16.55
C TYR A 219 -1.42 11.84 -17.11
N ASN A 220 -2.55 12.17 -16.50
CA ASN A 220 -3.35 13.33 -16.88
C ASN A 220 -3.31 14.39 -15.76
N PRO A 221 -3.29 15.68 -16.10
CA PRO A 221 -3.39 16.75 -15.12
C PRO A 221 -4.67 16.64 -14.31
N LEU A 222 -4.59 16.95 -13.01
CA LEU A 222 -5.77 17.13 -12.16
C LEU A 222 -6.25 18.57 -12.33
N THR A 223 -7.34 18.75 -13.06
CA THR A 223 -8.02 20.04 -13.21
C THR A 223 -9.22 20.12 -12.26
N VAL A 224 -9.32 21.22 -11.50
CA VAL A 224 -10.49 21.57 -10.66
C VAL A 224 -10.94 22.97 -10.99
#